data_43d688da4e0aa0a85d501621c217ad5c
#
_entry.id   43d688da4e0aa0a85d501621c217ad5c
#
_cell.length_a   1.000
_cell.length_b   1.000
_cell.length_c   1.000
_cell.angle_alpha   90.00
_cell.angle_beta   90.00
_cell.angle_gamma   90.00
#
_symmetry.space_group_name_H-M   'P 1'
#
loop_
_entity.id
_entity.type
_entity.pdbx_description
1 polymer ?
#
loop_
_entity_poly.entity_id
_entity_poly.type
_entity_poly.pdbx_seq_one_letter_code
_entity_poly.pdbx_strand_id
1 'polypeptide(L)'
;MMTTLITGATSGIGESLAKLYADNNEQVIACGRNTEKLAKLSQHQNIESCQFDATDLQDIRSSTVAYTQFDRVILNAGNCEYIDDARNFDSSLFERVITTNLLSMGYCLEALLPKIKPGGQLVIVSSSVTYLPLPRSQAYGASKAGVSYLANSLAVDLKDIDVTLVHPGFVKTPLTDKNDFPMPMAVSAEKAANYIYKGVAKRRKEVHFPHRFTFILKFLRMLPTPLWLKLAKGLSR
;
A
#
# COMPACT_ATOMS: atom_id res chain seq x y z
N MET A 1 -17.65 -18.43 1.47
CA MET A 1 -17.27 -17.07 1.92
C MET A 1 -15.88 -16.80 1.37
N MET A 2 -15.62 -15.62 0.80
CA MET A 2 -14.27 -15.26 0.33
C MET A 2 -13.38 -14.90 1.52
N THR A 3 -12.11 -15.28 1.47
CA THR A 3 -11.11 -14.98 2.50
C THR A 3 -10.10 -13.96 1.98
N THR A 4 -10.03 -12.80 2.63
CA THR A 4 -9.13 -11.68 2.27
C THR A 4 -8.13 -11.42 3.39
N LEU A 5 -6.81 -11.53 3.10
CA LEU A 5 -5.75 -11.13 4.02
C LEU A 5 -5.31 -9.70 3.73
N ILE A 6 -5.15 -8.86 4.76
CA ILE A 6 -4.77 -7.45 4.63
C ILE A 6 -3.61 -7.12 5.56
N THR A 7 -2.45 -6.73 5.02
CA THR A 7 -1.33 -6.24 5.82
C THR A 7 -1.49 -4.75 6.15
N GLY A 8 -0.97 -4.33 7.33
CA GLY A 8 -1.12 -2.95 7.79
C GLY A 8 -2.57 -2.58 8.12
N ALA A 9 -3.36 -3.54 8.61
CA ALA A 9 -4.78 -3.38 8.91
C ALA A 9 -5.09 -2.60 10.21
N THR A 10 -4.06 -2.20 10.97
CA THR A 10 -4.25 -1.55 12.28
C THR A 10 -4.53 -0.05 12.23
N SER A 11 -4.55 0.56 11.05
CA SER A 11 -4.87 1.99 10.88
C SER A 11 -5.16 2.36 9.42
N GLY A 12 -5.75 3.53 9.22
CA GLY A 12 -5.88 4.20 7.93
C GLY A 12 -6.58 3.35 6.86
N ILE A 13 -5.98 3.27 5.68
CA ILE A 13 -6.56 2.56 4.53
C ILE A 13 -6.78 1.08 4.86
N GLY A 14 -5.80 0.42 5.50
CA GLY A 14 -5.88 -1.01 5.81
C GLY A 14 -7.01 -1.34 6.79
N GLU A 15 -7.20 -0.53 7.83
CA GLU A 15 -8.31 -0.68 8.79
C GLU A 15 -9.67 -0.48 8.10
N SER A 16 -9.78 0.59 7.30
CA SER A 16 -11.01 0.86 6.56
C SER A 16 -11.34 -0.22 5.53
N LEU A 17 -10.33 -0.81 4.89
CA LEU A 17 -10.51 -1.97 4.01
C LEU A 17 -10.98 -3.19 4.77
N ALA A 18 -10.36 -3.50 5.93
CA ALA A 18 -10.73 -4.66 6.73
C ALA A 18 -12.22 -4.59 7.13
N LYS A 19 -12.67 -3.45 7.64
CA LYS A 19 -14.08 -3.23 7.97
C LYS A 19 -14.98 -3.35 6.74
N LEU A 20 -14.61 -2.70 5.63
CA LEU A 20 -15.42 -2.69 4.41
C LEU A 20 -15.60 -4.10 3.81
N TYR A 21 -14.55 -4.92 3.78
CA TYR A 21 -14.66 -6.30 3.30
C TYR A 21 -15.50 -7.17 4.24
N ALA A 22 -15.33 -7.02 5.55
CA ALA A 22 -16.12 -7.74 6.56
C ALA A 22 -17.60 -7.36 6.51
N ASP A 23 -17.93 -6.06 6.32
CA ASP A 23 -19.32 -5.58 6.12
C ASP A 23 -19.97 -6.14 4.85
N ASN A 24 -19.17 -6.56 3.87
CA ASN A 24 -19.63 -7.23 2.66
C ASN A 24 -19.58 -8.77 2.76
N ASN A 25 -19.61 -9.31 3.99
CA ASN A 25 -19.64 -10.75 4.29
C ASN A 25 -18.43 -11.53 3.77
N GLU A 26 -17.24 -10.93 3.73
CA GLU A 26 -15.99 -11.64 3.51
C GLU A 26 -15.33 -11.97 4.85
N GLN A 27 -14.64 -13.10 4.94
CA GLN A 27 -13.73 -13.39 6.05
C GLN A 27 -12.45 -12.58 5.85
N VAL A 28 -12.09 -11.75 6.83
CA VAL A 28 -10.91 -10.90 6.77
C VAL A 28 -9.87 -11.35 7.78
N ILE A 29 -8.66 -11.61 7.31
CA ILE A 29 -7.47 -11.81 8.15
C ILE A 29 -6.73 -10.47 8.23
N ALA A 30 -6.92 -9.76 9.34
CA ALA A 30 -6.35 -8.44 9.58
C ALA A 30 -4.96 -8.57 10.19
N CYS A 31 -3.92 -8.15 9.44
CA CYS A 31 -2.52 -8.32 9.86
C CYS A 31 -1.85 -7.00 10.25
N GLY A 32 -1.02 -7.05 11.29
CA GLY A 32 -0.23 -5.90 11.77
C GLY A 32 0.52 -6.19 13.05
N ARG A 33 1.27 -5.20 13.55
CA ARG A 33 2.11 -5.34 14.75
C ARG A 33 1.42 -5.02 16.06
N ASN A 34 0.44 -4.12 16.03
CA ASN A 34 -0.20 -3.60 17.24
C ASN A 34 -1.34 -4.51 17.69
N THR A 35 -1.10 -5.29 18.74
CA THR A 35 -2.03 -6.27 19.31
C THR A 35 -3.33 -5.64 19.81
N GLU A 36 -3.27 -4.48 20.48
CA GLU A 36 -4.46 -3.81 21.01
C GLU A 36 -5.40 -3.34 19.89
N LYS A 37 -4.83 -2.78 18.81
CA LYS A 37 -5.61 -2.37 17.65
C LYS A 37 -6.19 -3.56 16.89
N LEU A 38 -5.44 -4.64 16.77
CA LEU A 38 -5.91 -5.89 16.19
C LEU A 38 -7.06 -6.48 17.01
N ALA A 39 -6.92 -6.53 18.35
CA ALA A 39 -7.97 -7.01 19.25
C ALA A 39 -9.26 -6.17 19.17
N LYS A 40 -9.13 -4.84 19.02
CA LYS A 40 -10.30 -3.97 18.77
C LYS A 40 -10.94 -4.25 17.41
N LEU A 41 -10.13 -4.45 16.38
CA LEU A 41 -10.60 -4.69 15.03
C LEU A 41 -11.30 -6.06 14.92
N SER A 42 -10.81 -7.08 15.62
CA SER A 42 -11.40 -8.42 15.65
C SER A 42 -12.71 -8.53 16.46
N GLN A 43 -13.15 -7.44 17.14
CA GLN A 43 -14.52 -7.37 17.66
C GLN A 43 -15.56 -7.19 16.56
N HIS A 44 -15.13 -6.75 15.38
CA HIS A 44 -15.99 -6.68 14.21
C HIS A 44 -16.24 -8.09 13.67
N GLN A 45 -17.51 -8.40 13.36
CA GLN A 45 -17.89 -9.68 12.79
C GLN A 45 -17.09 -9.94 11.49
N ASN A 46 -16.68 -11.17 11.28
CA ASN A 46 -15.89 -11.63 10.13
C ASN A 46 -14.45 -11.09 10.05
N ILE A 47 -13.91 -10.51 11.14
CA ILE A 47 -12.50 -10.13 11.20
C ILE A 47 -11.75 -10.99 12.21
N GLU A 48 -10.74 -11.68 11.73
CA GLU A 48 -9.76 -12.41 12.53
C GLU A 48 -8.44 -11.65 12.54
N SER A 49 -7.79 -11.55 13.70
CA SER A 49 -6.49 -10.90 13.85
C SER A 49 -5.35 -11.90 13.63
N CYS A 50 -4.34 -11.46 12.86
CA CYS A 50 -3.09 -12.19 12.68
C CYS A 50 -1.92 -11.23 12.92
N GLN A 51 -1.25 -11.38 14.07
CA GLN A 51 -0.15 -10.51 14.44
C GLN A 51 1.15 -10.96 13.79
N PHE A 52 1.82 -10.06 13.08
CA PHE A 52 3.22 -10.22 12.66
C PHE A 52 3.86 -8.88 12.27
N ASP A 53 5.20 -8.85 12.27
CA ASP A 53 5.97 -7.78 11.65
C ASP A 53 6.26 -8.15 10.18
N ALA A 54 5.78 -7.32 9.27
CA ALA A 54 6.00 -7.53 7.84
C ALA A 54 7.48 -7.41 7.42
N THR A 55 8.36 -6.90 8.29
CA THR A 55 9.80 -6.83 8.06
C THR A 55 10.56 -8.06 8.56
N ASP A 56 9.85 -9.04 9.11
CA ASP A 56 10.42 -10.32 9.56
C ASP A 56 9.73 -11.49 8.80
N LEU A 57 10.46 -12.12 7.90
CA LEU A 57 9.96 -13.24 7.11
C LEU A 57 9.55 -14.45 7.98
N GLN A 58 10.31 -14.73 9.06
CA GLN A 58 10.01 -15.88 9.92
C GLN A 58 8.74 -15.64 10.74
N ASP A 59 8.55 -14.40 11.20
CA ASP A 59 7.33 -14.00 11.88
C ASP A 59 6.10 -14.12 10.96
N ILE A 60 6.19 -13.66 9.70
CA ILE A 60 5.13 -13.84 8.71
C ILE A 60 4.81 -15.32 8.51
N ARG A 61 5.82 -16.17 8.31
CA ARG A 61 5.65 -17.60 8.05
C ARG A 61 4.98 -18.30 9.23
N SER A 62 5.47 -18.07 10.46
CA SER A 62 4.96 -18.71 11.67
C SER A 62 3.51 -18.28 11.96
N SER A 63 3.21 -16.98 11.85
CA SER A 63 1.89 -16.42 12.11
C SER A 63 0.85 -16.82 11.05
N THR A 64 1.29 -17.15 9.83
CA THR A 64 0.38 -17.49 8.75
C THR A 64 0.34 -18.99 8.41
N VAL A 65 1.03 -19.85 9.19
CA VAL A 65 1.14 -21.30 8.90
C VAL A 65 -0.20 -22.00 8.84
N ALA A 66 -1.15 -21.62 9.69
CA ALA A 66 -2.49 -22.21 9.76
C ALA A 66 -3.38 -21.87 8.55
N TYR A 67 -3.07 -20.80 7.82
CA TYR A 67 -3.85 -20.42 6.65
C TYR A 67 -3.31 -21.13 5.41
N THR A 68 -4.15 -21.91 4.78
CA THR A 68 -3.78 -22.73 3.60
C THR A 68 -4.04 -21.99 2.29
N GLN A 69 -5.12 -21.20 2.21
CA GLN A 69 -5.54 -20.54 0.98
C GLN A 69 -6.25 -19.21 1.24
N PHE A 70 -6.04 -18.25 0.32
CA PHE A 70 -6.72 -16.96 0.28
C PHE A 70 -7.36 -16.74 -1.10
N ASP A 71 -8.54 -16.13 -1.12
CA ASP A 71 -9.13 -15.61 -2.36
C ASP A 71 -8.46 -14.29 -2.76
N ARG A 72 -7.97 -13.53 -1.75
CA ARG A 72 -7.33 -12.23 -1.97
C ARG A 72 -6.28 -11.95 -0.90
N VAL A 73 -5.14 -11.40 -1.34
CA VAL A 73 -4.12 -10.83 -0.46
C VAL A 73 -3.93 -9.35 -0.82
N ILE A 74 -4.03 -8.48 0.18
CA ILE A 74 -3.83 -7.03 0.04
C ILE A 74 -2.59 -6.63 0.82
N LEU A 75 -1.51 -6.31 0.10
CA LEU A 75 -0.26 -5.84 0.66
C LEU A 75 -0.31 -4.30 0.75
N ASN A 76 -0.70 -3.81 1.93
CA ASN A 76 -0.93 -2.40 2.21
C ASN A 76 0.05 -1.82 3.24
N ALA A 77 0.72 -2.65 4.04
CA ALA A 77 1.67 -2.19 5.05
C ALA A 77 2.73 -1.25 4.45
N GLY A 78 3.07 -0.20 5.19
CA GLY A 78 4.09 0.75 4.78
C GLY A 78 4.18 1.95 5.71
N ASN A 79 5.28 2.70 5.57
CA ASN A 79 5.51 3.98 6.25
C ASN A 79 5.82 5.08 5.24
N CYS A 80 5.85 6.33 5.74
CA CYS A 80 6.25 7.50 4.97
C CYS A 80 7.10 8.39 5.88
N GLU A 81 8.36 8.56 5.51
CA GLU A 81 9.28 9.48 6.13
C GLU A 81 9.96 10.31 5.03
N TYR A 82 10.35 11.53 5.36
CA TYR A 82 10.89 12.50 4.40
C TYR A 82 12.33 12.88 4.76
N ILE A 83 13.19 13.03 3.75
CA ILE A 83 14.55 13.58 3.90
C ILE A 83 14.45 15.08 3.65
N ASP A 84 14.57 15.89 4.72
CA ASP A 84 14.35 17.32 4.66
C ASP A 84 15.52 18.06 3.99
N ASP A 85 16.75 17.61 4.25
CA ASP A 85 17.96 18.14 3.64
C ASP A 85 18.66 17.07 2.80
N ALA A 86 18.56 17.20 1.48
CA ALA A 86 19.18 16.26 0.55
C ALA A 86 20.73 16.29 0.59
N ARG A 87 21.35 17.35 1.11
CA ARG A 87 22.81 17.40 1.29
C ARG A 87 23.25 16.65 2.54
N ASN A 88 22.41 16.64 3.57
CA ASN A 88 22.59 15.87 4.79
C ASN A 88 21.73 14.62 4.75
N PHE A 89 22.03 13.74 3.78
CA PHE A 89 21.22 12.56 3.48
C PHE A 89 21.22 11.57 4.65
N ASP A 90 20.04 11.28 5.21
CA ASP A 90 19.86 10.30 6.28
C ASP A 90 19.70 8.89 5.69
N SER A 91 20.81 8.14 5.67
CA SER A 91 20.83 6.75 5.19
C SER A 91 20.04 5.81 6.09
N SER A 92 19.97 6.07 7.39
CA SER A 92 19.21 5.24 8.33
C SER A 92 17.70 5.39 8.12
N LEU A 93 17.23 6.61 7.87
CA LEU A 93 15.85 6.86 7.45
C LEU A 93 15.56 6.17 6.11
N PHE A 94 16.47 6.30 5.15
CA PHE A 94 16.32 5.66 3.84
C PHE A 94 16.18 4.14 4.00
N GLU A 95 17.06 3.51 4.75
CA GLU A 95 17.02 2.07 5.03
C GLU A 95 15.70 1.64 5.69
N ARG A 96 15.25 2.35 6.73
CA ARG A 96 13.97 2.07 7.39
C ARG A 96 12.79 2.10 6.43
N VAL A 97 12.74 3.11 5.54
CA VAL A 97 11.66 3.25 4.57
C VAL A 97 11.72 2.16 3.49
N ILE A 98 12.91 1.86 2.97
CA ILE A 98 13.09 0.76 2.00
C ILE A 98 12.72 -0.58 2.62
N THR A 99 13.20 -0.86 3.82
CA THR A 99 12.90 -2.11 4.54
C THR A 99 11.40 -2.26 4.77
N THR A 100 10.75 -1.21 5.29
CA THR A 100 9.32 -1.28 5.61
C THR A 100 8.43 -1.33 4.37
N ASN A 101 8.78 -0.64 3.28
CA ASN A 101 7.89 -0.54 2.12
C ASN A 101 8.22 -1.53 1.00
N LEU A 102 9.49 -1.88 0.80
CA LEU A 102 9.92 -2.66 -0.36
C LEU A 102 10.42 -4.07 0.03
N LEU A 103 11.33 -4.19 1.01
CA LEU A 103 11.82 -5.51 1.41
C LEU A 103 10.70 -6.33 2.07
N SER A 104 9.88 -5.71 2.93
CA SER A 104 8.71 -6.35 3.53
C SER A 104 7.73 -6.89 2.48
N MET A 105 7.61 -6.18 1.33
CA MET A 105 6.79 -6.65 0.21
C MET A 105 7.31 -7.99 -0.34
N GLY A 106 8.64 -8.12 -0.51
CA GLY A 106 9.26 -9.37 -0.93
C GLY A 106 9.01 -10.51 0.07
N TYR A 107 9.15 -10.23 1.38
CA TYR A 107 8.89 -11.21 2.43
C TYR A 107 7.41 -11.66 2.47
N CYS A 108 6.49 -10.71 2.35
CA CYS A 108 5.06 -11.03 2.25
C CYS A 108 4.75 -11.84 0.99
N LEU A 109 5.34 -11.52 -0.15
CA LEU A 109 5.15 -12.28 -1.39
C LEU A 109 5.66 -13.71 -1.24
N GLU A 110 6.86 -13.92 -0.67
CA GLU A 110 7.41 -15.25 -0.46
C GLU A 110 6.49 -16.13 0.41
N ALA A 111 5.93 -15.56 1.49
CA ALA A 111 5.12 -16.31 2.43
C ALA A 111 3.65 -16.49 2.00
N LEU A 112 3.08 -15.52 1.27
CA LEU A 112 1.64 -15.43 1.04
C LEU A 112 1.23 -15.69 -0.41
N LEU A 113 2.08 -15.37 -1.40
CA LEU A 113 1.75 -15.57 -2.83
C LEU A 113 1.40 -17.04 -3.15
N PRO A 114 2.14 -18.05 -2.66
CA PRO A 114 1.80 -19.46 -2.89
C PRO A 114 0.45 -19.90 -2.30
N LYS A 115 -0.11 -19.09 -1.39
CA LYS A 115 -1.38 -19.36 -0.73
C LYS A 115 -2.57 -18.67 -1.42
N ILE A 116 -2.35 -17.90 -2.46
CA ILE A 116 -3.44 -17.31 -3.26
C ILE A 116 -3.96 -18.38 -4.19
N LYS A 117 -5.28 -18.63 -4.17
CA LYS A 117 -5.94 -19.60 -5.05
C LYS A 117 -5.77 -19.23 -6.52
N PRO A 118 -5.72 -20.20 -7.45
CA PRO A 118 -5.91 -19.92 -8.87
C PRO A 118 -7.21 -19.13 -9.11
N GLY A 119 -7.16 -18.08 -9.91
CA GLY A 119 -8.24 -17.11 -10.09
C GLY A 119 -8.39 -16.10 -8.96
N GLY A 120 -7.53 -16.15 -7.94
CA GLY A 120 -7.49 -15.19 -6.84
C GLY A 120 -6.90 -13.84 -7.20
N GLN A 121 -6.71 -12.97 -6.22
CA GLN A 121 -6.29 -11.59 -6.43
C GLN A 121 -5.14 -11.21 -5.50
N LEU A 122 -4.10 -10.58 -6.07
CA LEU A 122 -3.03 -9.90 -5.36
C LEU A 122 -3.18 -8.40 -5.54
N VAL A 123 -3.38 -7.66 -4.44
CA VAL A 123 -3.53 -6.21 -4.45
C VAL A 123 -2.32 -5.58 -3.78
N ILE A 124 -1.61 -4.71 -4.48
CA ILE A 124 -0.39 -4.06 -3.97
C ILE A 124 -0.60 -2.56 -3.88
N VAL A 125 -0.45 -2.01 -2.67
CA VAL A 125 -0.66 -0.58 -2.42
C VAL A 125 0.66 0.17 -2.54
N SER A 126 0.79 0.91 -3.65
CA SER A 126 1.88 1.84 -3.93
C SER A 126 1.49 3.28 -3.54
N SER A 127 1.75 4.26 -4.39
CA SER A 127 1.40 5.67 -4.20
C SER A 127 1.44 6.42 -5.53
N SER A 128 0.68 7.50 -5.63
CA SER A 128 0.77 8.46 -6.75
C SER A 128 2.09 9.24 -6.80
N VAL A 129 2.92 9.20 -5.72
CA VAL A 129 4.29 9.74 -5.71
C VAL A 129 5.17 9.13 -6.81
N THR A 130 4.82 7.93 -7.29
CA THR A 130 5.56 7.24 -8.36
C THR A 130 5.35 7.84 -9.74
N TYR A 131 4.35 8.70 -9.91
CA TYR A 131 4.13 9.35 -11.21
C TYR A 131 5.18 10.42 -11.51
N LEU A 132 5.66 11.13 -10.47
CA LEU A 132 6.62 12.22 -10.62
C LEU A 132 7.53 12.29 -9.39
N PRO A 133 8.83 12.55 -9.56
CA PRO A 133 9.72 12.84 -8.42
C PRO A 133 9.28 14.14 -7.74
N LEU A 134 9.04 14.07 -6.43
CA LEU A 134 8.62 15.19 -5.61
C LEU A 134 9.73 15.56 -4.59
N PRO A 135 9.81 16.82 -4.13
CA PRO A 135 10.74 17.20 -3.08
C PRO A 135 10.58 16.33 -1.82
N ARG A 136 11.66 16.13 -1.07
CA ARG A 136 11.72 15.39 0.20
C ARG A 136 11.33 13.90 0.12
N SER A 137 10.91 13.39 -1.05
CA SER A 137 10.38 12.04 -1.22
C SER A 137 11.40 11.00 -1.69
N GLN A 138 12.70 11.24 -1.47
CA GLN A 138 13.78 10.37 -1.96
C GLN A 138 13.60 8.93 -1.49
N ALA A 139 13.42 8.72 -0.18
CA ALA A 139 13.23 7.39 0.39
C ALA A 139 11.85 6.82 0.05
N TYR A 140 10.78 7.55 0.34
CA TYR A 140 9.42 7.11 0.09
C TYR A 140 9.14 6.89 -1.40
N GLY A 141 9.51 7.86 -2.25
CA GLY A 141 9.34 7.77 -3.69
C GLY A 141 10.09 6.59 -4.30
N ALA A 142 11.36 6.39 -3.92
CA ALA A 142 12.16 5.25 -4.37
C ALA A 142 11.52 3.92 -3.95
N SER A 143 11.09 3.79 -2.68
CA SER A 143 10.44 2.58 -2.18
C SER A 143 9.17 2.26 -2.96
N LYS A 144 8.29 3.24 -3.20
CA LYS A 144 7.02 3.04 -3.91
C LYS A 144 7.20 2.85 -5.42
N ALA A 145 8.25 3.44 -6.02
CA ALA A 145 8.64 3.13 -7.40
C ALA A 145 9.08 1.67 -7.54
N GLY A 146 9.90 1.17 -6.61
CA GLY A 146 10.27 -0.25 -6.55
C GLY A 146 9.08 -1.17 -6.40
N VAL A 147 8.14 -0.84 -5.48
CA VAL A 147 6.87 -1.57 -5.30
C VAL A 147 6.04 -1.59 -6.59
N SER A 148 5.96 -0.45 -7.31
CA SER A 148 5.18 -0.38 -8.56
C SER A 148 5.83 -1.21 -9.66
N TYR A 149 7.16 -1.19 -9.77
CA TYR A 149 7.87 -2.03 -10.73
C TYR A 149 7.65 -3.52 -10.43
N LEU A 150 7.83 -3.92 -9.16
CA LEU A 150 7.61 -5.30 -8.70
C LEU A 150 6.19 -5.78 -9.02
N ALA A 151 5.17 -4.98 -8.71
CA ALA A 151 3.77 -5.32 -8.99
C ALA A 151 3.49 -5.51 -10.48
N ASN A 152 4.05 -4.64 -11.33
CA ASN A 152 3.89 -4.74 -12.79
C ASN A 152 4.63 -5.97 -13.35
N SER A 153 5.82 -6.29 -12.84
CA SER A 153 6.55 -7.50 -13.22
C SER A 153 5.78 -8.77 -12.84
N LEU A 154 5.24 -8.84 -11.62
CA LEU A 154 4.37 -9.94 -11.20
C LEU A 154 3.13 -10.08 -12.09
N ALA A 155 2.53 -8.96 -12.50
CA ALA A 155 1.36 -8.98 -13.40
C ALA A 155 1.67 -9.53 -14.79
N VAL A 156 2.94 -9.51 -15.22
CA VAL A 156 3.41 -10.15 -16.48
C VAL A 156 3.54 -11.66 -16.29
N ASP A 157 4.09 -12.10 -15.16
CA ASP A 157 4.45 -13.50 -14.94
C ASP A 157 3.27 -14.34 -14.42
N LEU A 158 2.45 -13.76 -13.52
CA LEU A 158 1.31 -14.45 -12.93
C LEU A 158 0.11 -14.47 -13.90
N LYS A 159 -0.23 -15.66 -14.40
CA LYS A 159 -1.33 -15.83 -15.38
C LYS A 159 -2.64 -16.28 -14.75
N ASP A 160 -2.56 -16.87 -13.57
CA ASP A 160 -3.68 -17.42 -12.82
C ASP A 160 -4.08 -16.58 -11.60
N ILE A 161 -3.38 -15.48 -11.33
CA ILE A 161 -3.67 -14.54 -10.25
C ILE A 161 -3.80 -13.12 -10.84
N ASP A 162 -4.90 -12.43 -10.53
CA ASP A 162 -5.07 -11.04 -10.93
C ASP A 162 -4.29 -10.11 -10.02
N VAL A 163 -3.31 -9.40 -10.58
CA VAL A 163 -2.55 -8.37 -9.87
C VAL A 163 -3.19 -7.00 -10.07
N THR A 164 -3.52 -6.33 -8.97
CA THR A 164 -4.03 -4.94 -8.96
C THR A 164 -3.02 -4.03 -8.28
N LEU A 165 -2.47 -3.07 -9.00
CA LEU A 165 -1.61 -2.02 -8.45
C LEU A 165 -2.45 -0.79 -8.07
N VAL A 166 -2.31 -0.34 -6.82
CA VAL A 166 -3.07 0.80 -6.29
C VAL A 166 -2.15 2.00 -6.09
N HIS A 167 -2.57 3.15 -6.63
CA HIS A 167 -1.88 4.44 -6.48
C HIS A 167 -2.76 5.46 -5.73
N PRO A 168 -2.77 5.45 -4.39
CA PRO A 168 -3.42 6.50 -3.61
C PRO A 168 -2.72 7.84 -3.83
N GLY A 169 -3.49 8.93 -3.93
CA GLY A 169 -3.02 10.27 -3.66
C GLY A 169 -2.96 10.53 -2.16
N PHE A 170 -3.24 11.75 -1.74
CA PHE A 170 -3.28 12.08 -0.32
C PHE A 170 -4.52 11.47 0.35
N VAL A 171 -4.30 10.74 1.44
CA VAL A 171 -5.36 10.13 2.26
C VAL A 171 -5.14 10.54 3.71
N LYS A 172 -6.18 11.09 4.34
CA LYS A 172 -6.16 11.46 5.76
C LYS A 172 -6.06 10.21 6.62
N THR A 173 -4.91 9.99 7.25
CA THR A 173 -4.58 8.83 8.06
C THR A 173 -3.54 9.23 9.11
N PRO A 174 -3.36 8.45 10.19
CA PRO A 174 -2.26 8.70 11.14
C PRO A 174 -0.87 8.79 10.50
N LEU A 175 -0.67 8.17 9.33
CA LEU A 175 0.58 8.27 8.58
C LEU A 175 0.80 9.66 8.00
N THR A 176 -0.26 10.32 7.53
CA THR A 176 -0.21 11.64 6.89
C THR A 176 -0.47 12.80 7.83
N ASP A 177 -0.90 12.54 9.07
CA ASP A 177 -1.10 13.59 10.09
C ASP A 177 0.21 14.31 10.47
N LYS A 178 1.34 13.68 10.17
CA LYS A 178 2.70 14.22 10.36
C LYS A 178 3.17 15.15 9.23
N ASN A 179 2.40 15.26 8.15
CA ASN A 179 2.78 16.07 7.00
C ASN A 179 2.66 17.56 7.34
N ASP A 180 3.73 18.31 7.09
CA ASP A 180 3.86 19.75 7.30
C ASP A 180 3.62 20.56 6.03
N PHE A 181 3.08 19.95 5.00
CA PHE A 181 2.81 20.54 3.69
C PHE A 181 1.36 20.33 3.24
N PRO A 182 0.86 21.15 2.31
CA PRO A 182 -0.50 21.01 1.80
C PRO A 182 -0.75 19.66 1.14
N MET A 183 -1.89 19.04 1.45
CA MET A 183 -2.36 17.80 0.85
C MET A 183 -3.58 18.07 -0.05
N PRO A 184 -3.38 18.56 -1.28
CA PRO A 184 -4.48 18.91 -2.16
C PRO A 184 -5.37 17.70 -2.48
N MET A 185 -6.67 17.90 -2.47
CA MET A 185 -7.67 16.88 -2.79
C MET A 185 -7.58 15.62 -1.91
N ALA A 186 -7.08 15.74 -0.66
CA ALA A 186 -7.01 14.62 0.26
C ALA A 186 -8.41 13.99 0.47
N VAL A 187 -8.46 12.66 0.50
CA VAL A 187 -9.68 11.88 0.78
C VAL A 187 -9.59 11.22 2.15
N SER A 188 -10.73 10.83 2.74
CA SER A 188 -10.71 10.03 3.96
C SER A 188 -10.26 8.58 3.69
N ALA A 189 -9.88 7.84 4.75
CA ALA A 189 -9.47 6.44 4.66
C ALA A 189 -10.63 5.55 4.15
N GLU A 190 -11.86 5.83 4.57
CA GLU A 190 -13.07 5.10 4.13
C GLU A 190 -13.33 5.32 2.63
N LYS A 191 -13.15 6.56 2.16
CA LYS A 191 -13.31 6.88 0.74
C LYS A 191 -12.20 6.20 -0.09
N ALA A 192 -10.99 6.17 0.42
CA ALA A 192 -9.88 5.43 -0.20
C ALA A 192 -10.16 3.93 -0.27
N ALA A 193 -10.64 3.32 0.83
CA ALA A 193 -11.04 1.92 0.87
C ALA A 193 -12.14 1.61 -0.16
N ASN A 194 -13.14 2.47 -0.31
CA ASN A 194 -14.19 2.33 -1.32
C ASN A 194 -13.67 2.38 -2.77
N TYR A 195 -12.68 3.23 -3.06
CA TYR A 195 -12.05 3.24 -4.40
C TYR A 195 -11.33 1.91 -4.67
N ILE A 196 -10.57 1.42 -3.70
CA ILE A 196 -9.83 0.15 -3.81
C ILE A 196 -10.82 -1.00 -3.96
N TYR A 197 -11.79 -1.14 -3.06
CA TYR A 197 -12.79 -2.19 -3.09
C TYR A 197 -13.50 -2.29 -4.45
N LYS A 198 -14.03 -1.15 -4.97
CA LYS A 198 -14.70 -1.10 -6.26
C LYS A 198 -13.78 -1.44 -7.45
N GLY A 199 -12.51 -1.04 -7.37
CA GLY A 199 -11.53 -1.35 -8.40
C GLY A 199 -11.16 -2.83 -8.41
N VAL A 200 -10.92 -3.40 -7.24
CA VAL A 200 -10.60 -4.81 -7.02
C VAL A 200 -11.77 -5.72 -7.40
N ALA A 201 -13.00 -5.36 -7.03
CA ALA A 201 -14.20 -6.09 -7.44
C ALA A 201 -14.36 -6.17 -8.97
N LYS A 202 -13.86 -5.16 -9.69
CA LYS A 202 -13.84 -5.12 -11.18
C LYS A 202 -12.55 -5.70 -11.78
N ARG A 203 -11.69 -6.29 -10.99
CA ARG A 203 -10.40 -6.87 -11.40
C ARG A 203 -9.54 -5.90 -12.22
N ARG A 204 -9.55 -4.60 -11.85
CA ARG A 204 -8.76 -3.58 -12.54
C ARG A 204 -7.27 -3.82 -12.30
N LYS A 205 -6.46 -3.70 -13.35
CA LYS A 205 -4.99 -3.80 -13.22
C LYS A 205 -4.39 -2.61 -12.48
N GLU A 206 -5.01 -1.43 -12.59
CA GLU A 206 -4.62 -0.22 -11.86
C GLU A 206 -5.83 0.45 -11.22
N VAL A 207 -5.67 0.88 -9.96
CA VAL A 207 -6.61 1.71 -9.21
C VAL A 207 -5.89 2.94 -8.73
N HIS A 208 -6.33 4.13 -9.11
CA HIS A 208 -5.74 5.40 -8.67
C HIS A 208 -6.82 6.38 -8.23
N PHE A 209 -6.55 7.15 -7.21
CA PHE A 209 -7.50 8.13 -6.67
C PHE A 209 -6.82 9.22 -5.83
N PRO A 210 -7.48 10.38 -5.62
CA PRO A 210 -8.70 10.84 -6.32
C PRO A 210 -8.38 11.12 -7.79
N HIS A 211 -9.29 10.76 -8.68
CA HIS A 211 -9.03 10.75 -10.13
C HIS A 211 -8.53 12.10 -10.66
N ARG A 212 -9.14 13.23 -10.24
CA ARG A 212 -8.72 14.56 -10.69
C ARG A 212 -7.25 14.82 -10.39
N PHE A 213 -6.81 14.54 -9.16
CA PHE A 213 -5.43 14.73 -8.74
C PHE A 213 -4.45 13.82 -9.51
N THR A 214 -4.77 12.53 -9.56
CA THR A 214 -3.90 11.55 -10.21
C THR A 214 -3.85 11.72 -11.73
N PHE A 215 -4.90 12.19 -12.40
CA PHE A 215 -4.86 12.54 -13.82
C PHE A 215 -3.96 13.75 -14.09
N ILE A 216 -3.96 14.77 -13.21
CA ILE A 216 -3.03 15.89 -13.30
C ILE A 216 -1.59 15.38 -13.23
N LEU A 217 -1.27 14.51 -12.27
CA LEU A 217 0.08 13.95 -12.13
C LEU A 217 0.47 13.09 -13.35
N LYS A 218 -0.45 12.26 -13.86
CA LYS A 218 -0.22 11.46 -15.07
C LYS A 218 0.01 12.34 -16.31
N PHE A 219 -0.70 13.45 -16.43
CA PHE A 219 -0.48 14.43 -17.49
C PHE A 219 0.88 15.10 -17.36
N LEU A 220 1.23 15.58 -16.17
CA LEU A 220 2.53 16.19 -15.90
C LEU A 220 3.71 15.22 -16.12
N ARG A 221 3.51 13.92 -15.91
CA ARG A 221 4.49 12.87 -16.21
C ARG A 221 4.90 12.82 -17.69
N MET A 222 4.07 13.35 -18.59
CA MET A 222 4.39 13.41 -20.02
C MET A 222 5.41 14.51 -20.35
N LEU A 223 5.68 15.43 -19.42
CA LEU A 223 6.71 16.46 -19.61
C LEU A 223 8.10 15.82 -19.67
N PRO A 224 9.00 16.36 -20.49
CA PRO A 224 10.41 16.00 -20.42
C PRO A 224 10.97 16.18 -19.02
N THR A 225 11.74 15.20 -18.54
CA THR A 225 12.31 15.21 -17.18
C THR A 225 12.98 16.53 -16.78
N PRO A 226 13.84 17.19 -17.64
CA PRO A 226 14.46 18.45 -17.26
C PRO A 226 13.45 19.57 -16.99
N LEU A 227 12.35 19.60 -17.74
CA LEU A 227 11.29 20.59 -17.55
C LEU A 227 10.55 20.36 -16.23
N TRP A 228 10.19 19.12 -15.93
CA TRP A 228 9.58 18.78 -14.65
C TRP A 228 10.50 19.15 -13.48
N LEU A 229 11.79 18.78 -13.53
CA LEU A 229 12.73 19.08 -12.45
C LEU A 229 12.87 20.58 -12.20
N LYS A 230 12.80 21.41 -13.25
CA LYS A 230 12.79 22.88 -13.11
C LYS A 230 11.53 23.37 -12.39
N LEU A 231 10.36 22.84 -12.73
CA LEU A 231 9.09 23.18 -12.08
C LEU A 231 9.05 22.68 -10.63
N ALA A 232 9.51 21.46 -10.38
CA ALA A 232 9.49 20.83 -9.05
C ALA A 232 10.39 21.57 -8.05
N LYS A 233 11.47 22.22 -8.47
CA LYS A 233 12.29 23.08 -7.59
C LYS A 233 11.48 24.24 -6.98
N GLY A 234 10.43 24.70 -7.63
CA GLY A 234 9.51 25.70 -7.08
C GLY A 234 8.55 25.18 -6.01
N LEU A 235 8.41 23.86 -5.87
CA LEU A 235 7.58 23.23 -4.85
C LEU A 235 8.31 22.96 -3.53
N SER A 236 9.63 23.15 -3.50
CA SER A 236 10.52 22.87 -2.35
C SER A 236 10.65 24.04 -1.37
N ARG A 237 9.58 24.80 -1.13
CA ARG A 237 9.55 25.87 -0.12
C ARG A 237 8.79 25.46 1.10
#